data_3884c791bd963cad146da06eccc6c7be
#
_entry.id   3884c791bd963cad146da06eccc6c7be
#
_cell.length_a   1.000
_cell.length_b   1.000
_cell.length_c   1.000
_cell.angle_alpha   90.00
_cell.angle_beta   90.00
_cell.angle_gamma   90.00
#
_symmetry.space_group_name_H-M   'P 1'
#
loop_
_entity.id
_entity.type
_entity.pdbx_description
1 polymer ?
#
loop_
_entity_poly.entity_id
_entity_poly.type
_entity_poly.pdbx_seq_one_letter_code
_entity_poly.pdbx_strand_id
1 'polypeptide(L)'
;TVLEELDGWAFIVSALDGYVGYVREVSLGAVRDATHVVSARATHIYTQADMKSADRASLSMGSRLRVLREQEGFAKVPEGFVPLVHLSGMEPENDPVTVAERLLGTPYLWGGNSSFGIDCSGLVQAGCTACGIACGGDSDMQQAALGETLAEDASLRRGDLLFWKGHVAWVVDSETLLHANAYHMAVAYEPILAAIERIEEQGDGAVTARKRLKERT
;
A
#
# COMPACT_ATOMS: atom_id res chain seq x y z
N THR A 1 -7.57 -1.96 -17.77
CA THR A 1 -8.33 -2.31 -18.99
C THR A 1 -9.70 -2.80 -18.59
N VAL A 2 -10.77 -2.23 -19.19
CA VAL A 2 -12.13 -2.75 -19.07
C VAL A 2 -12.28 -3.92 -20.03
N LEU A 3 -12.79 -5.05 -19.54
CA LEU A 3 -13.03 -6.26 -20.33
C LEU A 3 -14.52 -6.45 -20.64
N GLU A 4 -15.40 -6.08 -19.70
CA GLU A 4 -16.84 -6.22 -19.80
C GLU A 4 -17.53 -5.13 -18.97
N GLU A 5 -18.69 -4.66 -19.43
CA GLU A 5 -19.57 -3.75 -18.69
C GLU A 5 -20.96 -4.37 -18.60
N LEU A 6 -21.50 -4.46 -17.38
CA LEU A 6 -22.82 -5.05 -17.11
C LEU A 6 -23.45 -4.41 -15.87
N ASP A 7 -24.67 -3.92 -16.01
CA ASP A 7 -25.52 -3.43 -14.91
C ASP A 7 -24.82 -2.38 -13.99
N GLY A 8 -24.05 -1.46 -14.60
CA GLY A 8 -23.33 -0.40 -13.89
C GLY A 8 -22.04 -0.87 -13.18
N TRP A 9 -21.56 -2.07 -13.52
CA TRP A 9 -20.28 -2.61 -13.11
C TRP A 9 -19.39 -2.85 -14.33
N ALA A 10 -18.10 -2.66 -14.15
CA ALA A 10 -17.09 -3.01 -15.14
C ALA A 10 -16.16 -4.09 -14.57
N PHE A 11 -15.98 -5.19 -15.32
CA PHE A 11 -14.95 -6.17 -15.05
C PHE A 11 -13.63 -5.68 -15.66
N ILE A 12 -12.63 -5.54 -14.83
CA ILE A 12 -11.36 -4.90 -15.21
C ILE A 12 -10.15 -5.76 -14.95
N VAL A 13 -9.06 -5.45 -15.65
CA VAL A 13 -7.69 -5.83 -15.28
C VAL A 13 -6.99 -4.56 -14.82
N SER A 14 -6.48 -4.57 -13.59
CA SER A 14 -5.67 -3.50 -13.01
C SER A 14 -4.35 -3.37 -13.78
N ALA A 15 -3.96 -2.15 -14.10
CA ALA A 15 -2.66 -1.88 -14.72
C ALA A 15 -1.51 -1.88 -13.68
N LEU A 16 -1.83 -1.86 -12.39
CA LEU A 16 -0.84 -1.84 -11.32
C LEU A 16 -0.18 -3.21 -11.14
N ASP A 17 -0.99 -4.26 -11.12
CA ASP A 17 -0.60 -5.60 -10.67
C ASP A 17 -1.21 -6.74 -11.48
N GLY A 18 -2.03 -6.42 -12.49
CA GLY A 18 -2.75 -7.41 -13.29
C GLY A 18 -3.96 -8.02 -12.57
N TYR A 19 -4.30 -7.56 -11.37
CA TYR A 19 -5.44 -8.09 -10.61
C TYR A 19 -6.75 -7.86 -11.37
N VAL A 20 -7.64 -8.82 -11.31
CA VAL A 20 -8.94 -8.77 -11.99
C VAL A 20 -10.06 -8.60 -10.98
N GLY A 21 -11.09 -7.85 -11.34
CA GLY A 21 -12.21 -7.63 -10.45
C GLY A 21 -13.26 -6.70 -11.03
N TYR A 22 -14.34 -6.54 -10.28
CA TYR A 22 -15.43 -5.64 -10.63
C TYR A 22 -15.29 -4.31 -9.90
N VAL A 23 -15.46 -3.23 -10.66
CA VAL A 23 -15.54 -1.86 -10.12
C VAL A 23 -16.84 -1.21 -10.59
N ARG A 24 -17.32 -0.22 -9.86
CA ARG A 24 -18.47 0.57 -10.32
C ARG A 24 -18.07 1.34 -11.57
N GLU A 25 -18.87 1.27 -12.63
CA GLU A 25 -18.63 2.00 -13.89
C GLU A 25 -18.44 3.52 -13.64
N VAL A 26 -19.24 4.09 -12.74
CA VAL A 26 -19.14 5.52 -12.34
C VAL A 26 -17.78 5.89 -11.72
N SER A 27 -16.99 4.91 -11.26
CA SER A 27 -15.65 5.14 -10.73
C SER A 27 -14.56 5.18 -11.79
N LEU A 28 -14.92 4.85 -13.04
CA LEU A 28 -14.01 4.87 -14.17
C LEU A 28 -14.07 6.23 -14.88
N GLY A 29 -12.96 6.62 -15.47
CA GLY A 29 -12.85 7.86 -16.22
C GLY A 29 -11.75 7.80 -17.27
N ALA A 30 -11.58 8.90 -18.00
CA ALA A 30 -10.50 9.01 -18.97
C ALA A 30 -9.13 8.88 -18.29
N VAL A 31 -8.23 8.12 -18.90
CA VAL A 31 -6.84 8.00 -18.44
C VAL A 31 -6.17 9.38 -18.50
N ARG A 32 -5.49 9.73 -17.43
CA ARG A 32 -4.71 10.97 -17.33
C ARG A 32 -3.29 10.65 -16.88
N ASP A 33 -2.32 11.27 -17.52
CA ASP A 33 -0.94 11.16 -17.12
C ASP A 33 -0.75 11.85 -15.75
N ALA A 34 -0.36 11.09 -14.77
CA ALA A 34 -0.04 11.60 -13.45
C ALA A 34 1.36 12.23 -13.46
N THR A 35 1.51 13.32 -12.72
CA THR A 35 2.78 14.02 -12.52
C THR A 35 3.26 13.94 -11.07
N HIS A 36 2.35 13.64 -10.14
CA HIS A 36 2.60 13.55 -8.70
C HIS A 36 1.83 12.39 -8.10
N VAL A 37 2.32 11.97 -6.92
CA VAL A 37 1.68 10.97 -6.07
C VAL A 37 1.47 11.55 -4.67
N VAL A 38 0.40 11.15 -4.00
CA VAL A 38 0.20 11.45 -2.57
C VAL A 38 1.21 10.64 -1.77
N SER A 39 2.20 11.32 -1.17
CA SER A 39 3.23 10.72 -0.33
C SER A 39 2.90 10.77 1.16
N ALA A 40 2.03 11.68 1.59
CA ALA A 40 1.46 11.69 2.92
C ALA A 40 0.49 10.50 3.09
N ARG A 41 0.25 10.07 4.35
CA ARG A 41 -0.69 8.99 4.68
C ARG A 41 -2.06 9.19 4.02
N ALA A 42 -2.59 10.41 4.10
CA ALA A 42 -3.84 10.82 3.46
C ALA A 42 -3.84 12.34 3.25
N THR A 43 -4.68 12.81 2.35
CA THR A 43 -4.90 14.24 2.11
C THR A 43 -6.32 14.50 1.60
N HIS A 44 -6.62 15.76 1.29
CA HIS A 44 -7.94 16.17 0.80
C HIS A 44 -7.79 17.01 -0.48
N ILE A 45 -8.81 16.95 -1.32
CA ILE A 45 -9.01 17.90 -2.42
C ILE A 45 -9.91 19.02 -1.90
N TYR A 46 -9.41 20.25 -1.91
CA TYR A 46 -10.13 21.45 -1.50
C TYR A 46 -10.74 22.17 -2.71
N THR A 47 -11.79 22.96 -2.47
CA THR A 47 -12.43 23.77 -3.53
C THR A 47 -11.57 24.97 -3.94
N GLN A 48 -10.74 25.49 -3.05
CA GLN A 48 -9.83 26.62 -3.25
C GLN A 48 -8.43 26.30 -2.69
N ALA A 49 -7.43 27.11 -3.03
CA ALA A 49 -6.08 27.03 -2.45
C ALA A 49 -6.08 27.63 -1.01
N ASP A 50 -6.97 27.11 -0.18
CA ASP A 50 -7.17 27.54 1.21
C ASP A 50 -7.64 26.34 2.04
N MET A 51 -6.93 26.06 3.14
CA MET A 51 -7.27 24.96 4.05
C MET A 51 -8.62 25.14 4.77
N LYS A 52 -9.19 26.34 4.76
CA LYS A 52 -10.52 26.65 5.33
C LYS A 52 -11.64 26.51 4.30
N SER A 53 -11.32 26.29 3.02
CA SER A 53 -12.33 26.02 2.00
C SER A 53 -12.91 24.62 2.18
N ALA A 54 -14.10 24.38 1.61
CA ALA A 54 -14.72 23.05 1.67
C ALA A 54 -13.85 22.00 0.97
N ASP A 55 -13.75 20.82 1.58
CA ASP A 55 -13.19 19.64 0.94
C ASP A 55 -14.20 18.97 0.00
N ARG A 56 -13.70 18.32 -1.03
CA ARG A 56 -14.49 17.60 -2.02
C ARG A 56 -14.33 16.08 -1.90
N ALA A 57 -13.12 15.65 -1.56
CA ALA A 57 -12.78 14.23 -1.47
C ALA A 57 -11.53 14.04 -0.62
N SER A 58 -11.42 12.87 -0.01
CA SER A 58 -10.20 12.38 0.64
C SER A 58 -9.39 11.54 -0.34
N LEU A 59 -8.07 11.63 -0.25
CA LEU A 59 -7.11 10.83 -1.02
C LEU A 59 -6.23 10.04 -0.09
N SER A 60 -6.00 8.78 -0.43
CA SER A 60 -5.05 7.91 0.26
C SER A 60 -3.63 8.10 -0.28
N MET A 61 -2.63 7.73 0.51
CA MET A 61 -1.26 7.52 0.04
C MET A 61 -1.27 6.65 -1.22
N GLY A 62 -0.40 6.96 -2.18
CA GLY A 62 -0.32 6.28 -3.47
C GLY A 62 -1.31 6.78 -4.53
N SER A 63 -2.28 7.64 -4.19
CA SER A 63 -3.16 8.28 -5.18
C SER A 63 -2.35 9.13 -6.16
N ARG A 64 -2.54 8.89 -7.46
CA ARG A 64 -1.80 9.58 -8.52
C ARG A 64 -2.59 10.76 -9.06
N LEU A 65 -1.94 11.91 -9.20
CA LEU A 65 -2.56 13.17 -9.55
C LEU A 65 -1.86 13.84 -10.72
N ARG A 66 -2.63 14.51 -11.57
CA ARG A 66 -2.10 15.45 -12.55
C ARG A 66 -2.12 16.85 -11.99
N VAL A 67 -0.97 17.35 -11.59
CA VAL A 67 -0.78 18.74 -11.15
C VAL A 67 -0.69 19.63 -12.38
N LEU A 68 -1.53 20.66 -12.42
CA LEU A 68 -1.61 21.63 -13.51
C LEU A 68 -0.72 22.84 -13.26
N ARG A 69 -0.63 23.26 -11.99
CA ARG A 69 0.20 24.37 -11.51
C ARG A 69 0.26 24.36 -9.99
N GLU A 70 1.21 25.07 -9.45
CA GLU A 70 1.30 25.36 -8.00
C GLU A 70 0.74 26.75 -7.70
N GLN A 71 0.11 26.90 -6.54
CA GLN A 71 -0.46 28.16 -6.09
C GLN A 71 -0.54 28.17 -4.55
N GLU A 72 0.13 29.12 -3.92
CA GLU A 72 0.01 29.39 -2.47
C GLU A 72 0.18 28.15 -1.57
N GLY A 73 1.16 27.29 -1.90
CA GLY A 73 1.41 26.03 -1.16
C GLY A 73 0.45 24.89 -1.49
N PHE A 74 -0.41 25.05 -2.49
CA PHE A 74 -1.30 24.02 -3.02
C PHE A 74 -0.94 23.68 -4.46
N ALA A 75 -1.17 22.40 -4.81
CA ALA A 75 -1.17 21.92 -6.16
C ALA A 75 -2.58 22.01 -6.75
N LYS A 76 -2.75 22.74 -7.86
CA LYS A 76 -4.00 22.72 -8.62
C LYS A 76 -4.09 21.43 -9.41
N VAL A 77 -5.14 20.65 -9.17
CA VAL A 77 -5.53 19.48 -9.95
C VAL A 77 -6.88 19.74 -10.64
N PRO A 78 -7.30 18.94 -11.64
CA PRO A 78 -8.59 19.15 -12.29
C PRO A 78 -9.78 19.24 -11.33
N GLU A 79 -9.76 18.46 -10.26
CA GLU A 79 -10.84 18.34 -9.29
C GLU A 79 -10.82 19.44 -8.21
N GLY A 80 -9.70 20.15 -8.02
CA GLY A 80 -9.58 21.19 -6.96
C GLY A 80 -8.14 21.51 -6.62
N PHE A 81 -7.85 21.59 -5.33
CA PHE A 81 -6.54 21.94 -4.80
C PHE A 81 -6.12 20.93 -3.72
N VAL A 82 -4.87 20.50 -3.76
CA VAL A 82 -4.28 19.56 -2.78
C VAL A 82 -3.06 20.23 -2.14
N PRO A 83 -2.85 20.15 -0.82
CA PRO A 83 -1.65 20.70 -0.18
C PRO A 83 -0.39 20.12 -0.83
N LEU A 84 0.50 20.99 -1.31
CA LEU A 84 1.71 20.59 -2.03
C LEU A 84 2.66 19.75 -1.14
N VAL A 85 2.68 20.03 0.17
CA VAL A 85 3.48 19.28 1.16
C VAL A 85 3.05 17.81 1.32
N HIS A 86 1.89 17.42 0.82
CA HIS A 86 1.40 16.04 0.84
C HIS A 86 1.73 15.27 -0.45
N LEU A 87 2.37 15.91 -1.41
CA LEU A 87 2.67 15.34 -2.71
C LEU A 87 4.18 15.19 -2.91
N SER A 88 4.56 14.19 -3.68
CA SER A 88 5.90 14.04 -4.24
C SER A 88 5.81 13.85 -5.76
N GLY A 89 6.94 13.99 -6.44
CA GLY A 89 7.06 13.56 -7.84
C GLY A 89 6.83 12.05 -8.00
N MET A 90 6.92 11.57 -9.22
CA MET A 90 6.71 10.15 -9.55
C MET A 90 7.97 9.28 -9.34
N GLU A 91 9.04 9.86 -8.81
CA GLU A 91 10.29 9.13 -8.55
C GLU A 91 10.06 8.07 -7.46
N PRO A 92 10.52 6.81 -7.69
CA PRO A 92 10.37 5.76 -6.70
C PRO A 92 11.09 6.08 -5.39
N GLU A 93 10.48 5.71 -4.27
CA GLU A 93 11.10 5.78 -2.95
C GLU A 93 12.17 4.68 -2.76
N ASN A 94 12.99 4.80 -1.72
CA ASN A 94 14.15 3.91 -1.53
C ASN A 94 13.90 2.77 -0.53
N ASP A 95 12.99 2.96 0.43
CA ASP A 95 12.76 2.01 1.51
C ASP A 95 11.26 1.71 1.67
N PRO A 96 10.80 0.51 1.27
CA PRO A 96 9.39 0.12 1.34
C PRO A 96 8.87 0.04 2.77
N VAL A 97 9.72 -0.24 3.76
CA VAL A 97 9.30 -0.27 5.17
C VAL A 97 9.01 1.15 5.65
N THR A 98 9.83 2.15 5.31
CA THR A 98 9.55 3.56 5.62
C THR A 98 8.22 4.02 5.02
N VAL A 99 7.88 3.57 3.83
CA VAL A 99 6.56 3.85 3.23
C VAL A 99 5.44 3.19 4.03
N ALA A 100 5.60 1.91 4.38
CA ALA A 100 4.61 1.16 5.17
C ALA A 100 4.42 1.77 6.58
N GLU A 101 5.47 2.28 7.20
CA GLU A 101 5.43 2.95 8.51
C GLU A 101 4.52 4.19 8.52
N ARG A 102 4.35 4.89 7.39
CA ARG A 102 3.39 6.02 7.28
C ARG A 102 1.93 5.57 7.48
N LEU A 103 1.65 4.29 7.29
CA LEU A 103 0.32 3.69 7.47
C LEU A 103 0.10 3.12 8.88
N LEU A 104 1.04 3.30 9.81
CA LEU A 104 0.91 2.86 11.20
C LEU A 104 -0.41 3.37 11.82
N GLY A 105 -1.16 2.48 12.48
CA GLY A 105 -2.47 2.76 13.05
C GLY A 105 -3.62 2.84 12.03
N THR A 106 -3.39 2.58 10.74
CA THR A 106 -4.49 2.40 9.78
C THR A 106 -5.33 1.20 10.19
N PRO A 107 -6.68 1.31 10.26
CA PRO A 107 -7.54 0.18 10.61
C PRO A 107 -7.32 -1.02 9.68
N TYR A 108 -7.36 -2.22 10.26
CA TYR A 108 -7.38 -3.45 9.47
C TYR A 108 -8.69 -3.56 8.70
N LEU A 109 -8.59 -3.80 7.42
CA LEU A 109 -9.73 -4.09 6.55
C LEU A 109 -9.32 -5.18 5.57
N TRP A 110 -9.93 -6.36 5.64
CA TRP A 110 -9.64 -7.44 4.71
C TRP A 110 -9.93 -7.03 3.26
N GLY A 111 -8.95 -7.22 2.37
CA GLY A 111 -8.99 -6.72 0.99
C GLY A 111 -8.78 -5.21 0.86
N GLY A 112 -8.47 -4.51 1.95
CA GLY A 112 -8.18 -3.08 1.95
C GLY A 112 -6.77 -2.77 1.47
N ASN A 113 -6.60 -1.67 0.74
CA ASN A 113 -5.31 -1.21 0.21
C ASN A 113 -5.14 0.32 0.28
N SER A 114 -5.74 0.95 1.28
CA SER A 114 -5.71 2.39 1.44
C SER A 114 -5.44 2.82 2.89
N SER A 115 -5.15 4.10 3.11
CA SER A 115 -5.00 4.70 4.45
C SER A 115 -6.29 4.72 5.27
N PHE A 116 -7.43 4.37 4.68
CA PHE A 116 -8.74 4.28 5.36
C PHE A 116 -9.05 2.86 5.84
N GLY A 117 -8.36 1.87 5.30
CA GLY A 117 -8.43 0.47 5.67
C GLY A 117 -7.45 -0.33 4.82
N ILE A 118 -6.66 -1.19 5.45
CA ILE A 118 -5.59 -1.95 4.79
C ILE A 118 -5.45 -3.32 5.42
N ASP A 119 -5.11 -4.33 4.60
CA ASP A 119 -4.71 -5.65 5.10
C ASP A 119 -3.20 -5.89 5.00
N CYS A 120 -2.76 -7.10 5.35
CA CYS A 120 -1.35 -7.43 5.40
C CYS A 120 -0.66 -7.34 4.04
N SER A 121 -1.28 -7.89 3.00
CA SER A 121 -0.75 -7.86 1.63
C SER A 121 -0.86 -6.47 1.01
N GLY A 122 -1.92 -5.72 1.29
CA GLY A 122 -2.07 -4.33 0.88
C GLY A 122 -0.97 -3.42 1.45
N LEU A 123 -0.57 -3.65 2.71
CA LEU A 123 0.54 -2.92 3.33
C LEU A 123 1.88 -3.20 2.64
N VAL A 124 2.13 -4.48 2.29
CA VAL A 124 3.33 -4.86 1.53
C VAL A 124 3.30 -4.28 0.13
N GLN A 125 2.15 -4.38 -0.55
CA GLN A 125 1.97 -3.82 -1.89
C GLN A 125 2.17 -2.29 -1.93
N ALA A 126 1.68 -1.56 -0.92
CA ALA A 126 1.87 -0.11 -0.82
C ALA A 126 3.35 0.27 -0.75
N GLY A 127 4.13 -0.41 0.11
CA GLY A 127 5.57 -0.21 0.23
C GLY A 127 6.32 -0.54 -1.06
N CYS A 128 6.06 -1.73 -1.62
CA CYS A 128 6.68 -2.18 -2.87
C CYS A 128 6.37 -1.23 -4.04
N THR A 129 5.09 -0.87 -4.23
CA THR A 129 4.64 -0.01 -5.33
C THR A 129 5.28 1.38 -5.26
N ALA A 130 5.36 1.99 -4.08
CA ALA A 130 6.00 3.28 -3.90
C ALA A 130 7.49 3.24 -4.23
N CYS A 131 8.13 2.08 -4.04
CA CYS A 131 9.53 1.84 -4.40
C CYS A 131 9.72 1.32 -5.83
N GLY A 132 8.67 1.25 -6.66
CA GLY A 132 8.74 0.74 -8.03
C GLY A 132 9.02 -0.76 -8.12
N ILE A 133 8.70 -1.52 -7.08
CA ILE A 133 8.83 -2.98 -7.02
C ILE A 133 7.49 -3.59 -7.43
N ALA A 134 7.49 -4.44 -8.46
CA ALA A 134 6.29 -5.17 -8.87
C ALA A 134 5.83 -6.11 -7.74
N CYS A 135 4.55 -6.02 -7.36
CA CYS A 135 4.01 -6.72 -6.21
C CYS A 135 2.55 -7.12 -6.46
N GLY A 136 2.24 -8.39 -6.29
CA GLY A 136 0.87 -8.89 -6.38
C GLY A 136 -0.02 -8.40 -5.23
N GLY A 137 -1.34 -8.51 -5.40
CA GLY A 137 -2.33 -8.07 -4.42
C GLY A 137 -2.44 -8.99 -3.20
N ASP A 138 -2.26 -10.30 -3.37
CA ASP A 138 -2.46 -11.29 -2.32
C ASP A 138 -1.15 -11.83 -1.75
N SER A 139 -1.16 -12.25 -0.47
CA SER A 139 0.04 -12.70 0.24
C SER A 139 0.68 -13.95 -0.35
N ASP A 140 -0.09 -14.85 -0.95
CA ASP A 140 0.43 -16.04 -1.66
C ASP A 140 1.11 -15.67 -2.98
N MET A 141 0.55 -14.73 -3.74
CA MET A 141 1.19 -14.15 -4.92
C MET A 141 2.51 -13.47 -4.55
N GLN A 142 2.52 -12.72 -3.45
CA GLN A 142 3.71 -12.05 -2.91
C GLN A 142 4.76 -13.06 -2.48
N GLN A 143 4.38 -14.10 -1.76
CA GLN A 143 5.28 -15.18 -1.37
C GLN A 143 5.91 -15.89 -2.57
N ALA A 144 5.14 -16.09 -3.63
CA ALA A 144 5.62 -16.74 -4.84
C ALA A 144 6.59 -15.85 -5.66
N ALA A 145 6.31 -14.54 -5.76
CA ALA A 145 6.96 -13.64 -6.71
C ALA A 145 8.06 -12.77 -6.10
N LEU A 146 7.95 -12.37 -4.81
CA LEU A 146 8.87 -11.41 -4.22
C LEU A 146 10.19 -12.04 -3.80
N GLY A 147 11.27 -11.38 -4.17
CA GLY A 147 12.61 -11.57 -3.64
C GLY A 147 13.16 -13.00 -3.71
N GLU A 148 14.13 -13.27 -2.86
CA GLU A 148 14.78 -14.58 -2.74
C GLU A 148 14.39 -15.22 -1.41
N THR A 149 14.20 -16.55 -1.41
CA THR A 149 13.90 -17.28 -0.19
C THR A 149 15.17 -17.38 0.67
N LEU A 150 15.08 -16.98 1.90
CA LEU A 150 16.13 -17.10 2.90
C LEU A 150 16.07 -18.49 3.57
N ALA A 151 17.23 -18.96 4.05
CA ALA A 151 17.30 -20.12 4.94
C ALA A 151 16.57 -19.80 6.28
N GLU A 152 16.10 -20.83 6.95
CA GLU A 152 15.32 -20.69 8.19
C GLU A 152 16.12 -20.00 9.33
N ASP A 153 17.43 -20.25 9.38
CA ASP A 153 18.37 -19.70 10.34
C ASP A 153 19.00 -18.36 9.90
N ALA A 154 18.63 -17.83 8.74
CA ALA A 154 19.18 -16.59 8.24
C ALA A 154 18.80 -15.42 9.15
N SER A 155 19.78 -14.57 9.45
CA SER A 155 19.55 -13.33 10.18
C SER A 155 18.63 -12.40 9.39
N LEU A 156 17.54 -11.99 10.03
CA LEU A 156 16.57 -11.04 9.48
C LEU A 156 17.10 -9.61 9.52
N ARG A 157 16.77 -8.84 8.50
CA ARG A 157 17.11 -7.42 8.40
C ARG A 157 15.94 -6.61 7.87
N ARG A 158 15.99 -5.30 8.04
CA ARG A 158 14.99 -4.37 7.50
C ARG A 158 14.72 -4.62 6.02
N GLY A 159 13.45 -4.69 5.67
CA GLY A 159 12.98 -4.95 4.31
C GLY A 159 12.81 -6.44 3.96
N ASP A 160 13.18 -7.35 4.87
CA ASP A 160 12.78 -8.76 4.73
C ASP A 160 11.29 -8.93 4.97
N LEU A 161 10.73 -10.02 4.48
CA LEU A 161 9.33 -10.39 4.61
C LEU A 161 9.20 -11.75 5.29
N LEU A 162 8.30 -11.87 6.26
CA LEU A 162 7.86 -13.14 6.81
C LEU A 162 6.47 -13.47 6.30
N PHE A 163 6.27 -14.72 5.90
CA PHE A 163 5.00 -15.22 5.39
C PHE A 163 4.46 -16.35 6.25
N TRP A 164 3.14 -16.39 6.39
CA TRP A 164 2.34 -17.47 6.93
C TRP A 164 1.24 -17.81 5.93
N LYS A 165 0.47 -18.83 6.20
CA LYS A 165 -0.70 -19.15 5.39
C LYS A 165 -1.70 -17.99 5.45
N GLY A 166 -1.84 -17.23 4.36
CA GLY A 166 -2.76 -16.10 4.26
C GLY A 166 -2.31 -14.83 4.99
N HIS A 167 -1.03 -14.74 5.41
CA HIS A 167 -0.51 -13.57 6.09
C HIS A 167 0.92 -13.23 5.68
N VAL A 168 1.26 -11.93 5.79
CA VAL A 168 2.60 -11.41 5.52
C VAL A 168 2.91 -10.22 6.43
N ALA A 169 4.19 -10.07 6.78
CA ALA A 169 4.70 -8.97 7.60
C ALA A 169 6.04 -8.45 7.08
N TRP A 170 6.27 -7.14 7.19
CA TRP A 170 7.56 -6.50 7.03
C TRP A 170 8.44 -6.73 8.26
N VAL A 171 9.70 -7.04 8.06
CA VAL A 171 10.74 -6.95 9.09
C VAL A 171 11.25 -5.51 9.14
N VAL A 172 11.12 -4.87 10.30
CA VAL A 172 11.60 -3.49 10.54
C VAL A 172 13.06 -3.50 10.98
N ASP A 173 13.39 -4.41 11.86
CA ASP A 173 14.73 -4.68 12.38
C ASP A 173 14.83 -6.15 12.83
N SER A 174 15.93 -6.53 13.52
CA SER A 174 16.14 -7.92 13.96
C SER A 174 15.12 -8.44 14.98
N GLU A 175 14.29 -7.58 15.56
CA GLU A 175 13.38 -7.94 16.66
C GLU A 175 11.92 -7.56 16.38
N THR A 176 11.65 -6.72 15.36
CA THR A 176 10.35 -6.06 15.17
C THR A 176 9.77 -6.31 13.79
N LEU A 177 8.47 -6.65 13.75
CA LEU A 177 7.62 -6.66 12.55
C LEU A 177 6.76 -5.41 12.47
N LEU A 178 6.38 -5.06 11.25
CA LEU A 178 5.28 -4.14 10.94
C LEU A 178 4.29 -4.87 10.04
N HIS A 179 3.06 -4.99 10.48
CA HIS A 179 2.01 -5.65 9.70
C HIS A 179 0.61 -5.11 10.01
N ALA A 180 -0.29 -5.20 9.05
CA ALA A 180 -1.72 -5.05 9.30
C ALA A 180 -2.28 -6.41 9.67
N ASN A 181 -2.93 -6.53 10.82
CA ASN A 181 -3.44 -7.80 11.32
C ASN A 181 -4.75 -7.66 12.09
N ALA A 182 -5.51 -8.75 12.14
CA ALA A 182 -6.79 -8.80 12.83
C ALA A 182 -6.66 -8.80 14.37
N TYR A 183 -5.51 -9.17 14.91
CA TYR A 183 -5.28 -9.16 16.36
C TYR A 183 -5.28 -7.72 16.91
N HIS A 184 -4.54 -6.81 16.25
CA HIS A 184 -4.52 -5.40 16.60
C HIS A 184 -5.66 -4.60 15.95
N MET A 185 -6.37 -5.17 14.98
CA MET A 185 -7.32 -4.50 14.10
C MET A 185 -6.74 -3.22 13.45
N ALA A 186 -5.42 -3.23 13.19
CA ALA A 186 -4.68 -2.09 12.64
C ALA A 186 -3.32 -2.52 12.07
N VAL A 187 -2.66 -1.57 11.42
CA VAL A 187 -1.22 -1.63 11.18
C VAL A 187 -0.50 -1.35 12.49
N ALA A 188 0.31 -2.30 12.94
CA ALA A 188 1.00 -2.23 14.23
C ALA A 188 2.41 -2.83 14.14
N TYR A 189 3.28 -2.38 15.04
CA TYR A 189 4.51 -3.08 15.35
C TYR A 189 4.23 -4.25 16.30
N GLU A 190 4.96 -5.35 16.11
CA GLU A 190 4.92 -6.50 17.02
C GLU A 190 6.31 -7.14 17.09
N PRO A 191 6.77 -7.60 18.28
CA PRO A 191 8.01 -8.36 18.36
C PRO A 191 7.93 -9.66 17.55
N ILE A 192 8.98 -9.98 16.78
CA ILE A 192 9.00 -11.12 15.85
C ILE A 192 8.61 -12.43 16.53
N LEU A 193 9.24 -12.74 17.68
CA LEU A 193 8.98 -14.01 18.37
C LEU A 193 7.54 -14.08 18.90
N ALA A 194 7.03 -12.98 19.45
CA ALA A 194 5.67 -12.91 19.96
C ALA A 194 4.63 -13.09 18.83
N ALA A 195 4.88 -12.49 17.66
CA ALA A 195 4.03 -12.66 16.50
C ALA A 195 4.00 -14.11 16.00
N ILE A 196 5.18 -14.77 15.94
CA ILE A 196 5.29 -16.17 15.51
C ILE A 196 4.51 -17.09 16.46
N GLU A 197 4.75 -16.97 17.78
CA GLU A 197 4.07 -17.77 18.80
C GLU A 197 2.54 -17.56 18.75
N ARG A 198 2.10 -16.32 18.74
CA ARG A 198 0.67 -15.98 18.70
C ARG A 198 -0.03 -16.51 17.45
N ILE A 199 0.57 -16.35 16.26
CA ILE A 199 -0.02 -16.81 15.00
C ILE A 199 -0.14 -18.33 14.98
N GLU A 200 0.88 -19.04 15.49
CA GLU A 200 0.85 -20.49 15.59
C GLU A 200 -0.20 -20.98 16.60
N GLU A 201 -0.31 -20.34 17.77
CA GLU A 201 -1.34 -20.65 18.78
C GLU A 201 -2.77 -20.38 18.27
N GLN A 202 -2.95 -19.39 17.38
CA GLN A 202 -4.24 -19.09 16.74
C GLN A 202 -4.63 -20.11 15.66
N GLY A 203 -3.71 -21.00 15.26
CA GLY A 203 -3.96 -22.07 14.31
C GLY A 203 -3.64 -21.73 12.86
N ASP A 204 -3.04 -20.57 12.58
CA ASP A 204 -2.62 -20.17 11.24
C ASP A 204 -1.25 -20.80 10.84
N GLY A 205 -0.62 -21.54 11.76
CA GLY A 205 0.56 -22.35 11.54
C GLY A 205 1.88 -21.59 11.62
N ALA A 206 2.98 -22.29 11.33
CA ALA A 206 4.32 -21.76 11.37
C ALA A 206 4.62 -20.82 10.18
N VAL A 207 5.73 -20.07 10.27
CA VAL A 207 6.28 -19.28 9.15
C VAL A 207 6.51 -20.18 7.95
N THR A 208 5.89 -19.87 6.81
CA THR A 208 5.97 -20.66 5.56
C THR A 208 7.12 -20.23 4.67
N ALA A 209 7.54 -18.97 4.76
CA ALA A 209 8.69 -18.44 4.02
C ALA A 209 9.27 -17.20 4.68
N ARG A 210 10.57 -17.02 4.48
CA ARG A 210 11.32 -15.81 4.76
C ARG A 210 11.86 -15.32 3.42
N LYS A 211 11.61 -14.06 3.07
CA LYS A 211 12.01 -13.50 1.78
C LYS A 211 12.82 -12.23 1.96
N ARG A 212 13.80 -12.05 1.08
CA ARG A 212 14.58 -10.81 0.98
C ARG A 212 14.39 -10.20 -0.39
N LEU A 213 13.95 -8.95 -0.43
CA LEU A 213 13.84 -8.22 -1.68
C LEU A 213 15.21 -8.09 -2.34
N LYS A 214 15.24 -8.16 -3.67
CA LYS A 214 16.47 -7.89 -4.43
C LYS A 214 16.84 -6.42 -4.32
N GLU A 215 18.12 -6.16 -4.12
CA GLU A 215 18.63 -4.79 -4.15
C GLU A 215 18.40 -4.21 -5.55
N ARG A 216 17.95 -2.95 -5.58
CA ARG A 216 17.82 -2.23 -6.86
C ARG A 216 19.21 -1.89 -7.36
N THR A 217 19.56 -2.44 -8.51
CA THR A 217 20.80 -2.10 -9.24
C THR A 217 20.66 -0.78 -9.98
#